data_96e00711fd6f198c931cbd98b6973d12
#
_entry.id   96e00711fd6f198c931cbd98b6973d12
#
_cell.length_a   1.000
_cell.length_b   1.000
_cell.length_c   1.000
_cell.angle_alpha   90.00
_cell.angle_beta   90.00
_cell.angle_gamma   90.00
#
_symmetry.space_group_name_H-M   'P 1'
#
loop_
_entity.id
_entity.type
_entity.pdbx_description
1 polymer ?
#
loop_
_entity_poly.entity_id
_entity_poly.type
_entity_poly.pdbx_seq_one_letter_code
_entity_poly.pdbx_strand_id
1 'polypeptide(L)'
;MCAAVAGQRGRRVLVIDHAEKAGKKILISGGGRCNFTNIGTAPDRFLSANPHFARSALARYTPADFLALVERYGIAWHEKTLGQLFCDGSARQIVAMLLEECARGGVDFALGRPVGRVEHGADGFRVAIGGGRDVPVTARALVVATGGPSIPKMGATGFAYDLARQFGMKVVEPRPALVPLTLGGDDPFRALAGVATPVVARAGKTAFREAMLFTHRGLSGPAILQVSSYWRHGDPIIVDLVPDRGEGWLREAKRATPRAGVGKLLAGALPQRLADALAEMLGLRGELANLPDAKLAAAEQALAGWRFVPNGSEGFAKAEVTIGGVST
;
A
#
# COMPACT_ATOMS: atom_id res chain seq x y z
N MET A 1 20.69 3.08 -0.18
CA MET A 1 20.87 4.49 0.32
C MET A 1 21.74 4.56 1.58
N CYS A 2 21.34 4.01 2.74
CA CYS A 2 22.14 4.13 3.98
C CYS A 2 23.59 3.64 3.79
N ALA A 3 23.77 2.48 3.18
CA ALA A 3 25.10 1.91 2.88
C ALA A 3 25.93 2.83 1.95
N ALA A 4 25.30 3.33 0.87
CA ALA A 4 25.95 4.24 -0.07
C ALA A 4 26.45 5.52 0.64
N VAL A 5 25.55 6.17 1.42
CA VAL A 5 25.92 7.39 2.16
C VAL A 5 27.02 7.13 3.18
N ALA A 6 26.95 6.01 3.91
CA ALA A 6 27.97 5.66 4.90
C ALA A 6 29.34 5.38 4.23
N GLY A 7 29.37 4.64 3.11
CA GLY A 7 30.56 4.37 2.34
C GLY A 7 31.20 5.62 1.76
N GLN A 8 30.40 6.50 1.13
CA GLN A 8 30.86 7.78 0.60
C GLN A 8 31.39 8.74 1.67
N ARG A 9 31.03 8.51 2.95
CA ARG A 9 31.58 9.20 4.12
C ARG A 9 32.81 8.49 4.70
N GLY A 10 33.43 7.55 3.96
CA GLY A 10 34.66 6.87 4.36
C GLY A 10 34.48 5.72 5.36
N ARG A 11 33.23 5.20 5.55
CA ARG A 11 33.01 4.02 6.39
C ARG A 11 33.14 2.76 5.56
N ARG A 12 33.80 1.71 6.13
CA ARG A 12 33.73 0.37 5.54
C ARG A 12 32.34 -0.19 5.82
N VAL A 13 31.66 -0.59 4.78
CA VAL A 13 30.27 -1.06 4.85
C VAL A 13 30.13 -2.41 4.17
N LEU A 14 29.53 -3.37 4.85
CA LEU A 14 29.08 -4.64 4.28
C LEU A 14 27.56 -4.70 4.33
N VAL A 15 26.92 -4.90 3.17
CA VAL A 15 25.50 -5.19 3.06
C VAL A 15 25.29 -6.70 2.98
N ILE A 16 24.48 -7.24 3.89
CA ILE A 16 24.17 -8.67 3.94
C ILE A 16 22.70 -8.83 3.56
N ASP A 17 22.40 -9.72 2.62
CA ASP A 17 21.03 -10.07 2.24
C ASP A 17 20.93 -11.57 1.98
N HIS A 18 19.88 -12.22 2.50
CA HIS A 18 19.60 -13.62 2.19
C HIS A 18 19.15 -13.83 0.74
N ALA A 19 18.70 -12.78 0.07
CA ALA A 19 18.35 -12.82 -1.35
C ALA A 19 19.60 -12.82 -2.24
N GLU A 20 19.58 -13.62 -3.30
CA GLU A 20 20.69 -13.69 -4.27
C GLU A 20 20.86 -12.41 -5.10
N LYS A 21 19.83 -11.57 -5.17
CA LYS A 21 19.82 -10.33 -5.96
C LYS A 21 19.25 -9.18 -5.13
N ALA A 22 19.93 -8.05 -5.19
CA ALA A 22 19.46 -6.82 -4.56
C ALA A 22 18.19 -6.26 -5.24
N GLY A 23 17.37 -5.55 -4.48
CA GLY A 23 16.28 -4.75 -5.01
C GLY A 23 15.02 -5.51 -5.44
N LYS A 24 14.81 -6.76 -5.03
CA LYS A 24 13.65 -7.59 -5.43
C LYS A 24 12.31 -6.87 -5.31
N LYS A 25 12.04 -6.17 -4.20
CA LYS A 25 10.79 -5.41 -4.01
C LYS A 25 10.69 -4.21 -4.95
N ILE A 26 11.80 -3.53 -5.20
CA ILE A 26 11.84 -2.40 -6.15
C ILE A 26 11.44 -2.89 -7.55
N LEU A 27 11.99 -4.04 -7.97
CA LEU A 27 11.79 -4.58 -9.32
C LEU A 27 10.32 -4.92 -9.64
N ILE A 28 9.49 -5.24 -8.65
CA ILE A 28 8.07 -5.54 -8.84
C ILE A 28 7.16 -4.35 -8.56
N SER A 29 7.66 -3.30 -7.91
CA SER A 29 6.84 -2.14 -7.55
C SER A 29 6.36 -1.40 -8.80
N GLY A 30 5.16 -0.83 -8.70
CA GLY A 30 4.57 -0.06 -9.80
C GLY A 30 4.44 -0.83 -11.11
N GLY A 31 4.20 -2.14 -11.07
CA GLY A 31 4.12 -2.98 -12.28
C GLY A 31 5.47 -3.09 -13.03
N GLY A 32 6.59 -3.03 -12.32
CA GLY A 32 7.94 -3.09 -12.88
C GLY A 32 8.52 -1.74 -13.34
N ARG A 33 7.78 -0.65 -13.15
CA ARG A 33 8.22 0.73 -13.43
C ARG A 33 8.70 1.50 -12.21
N CYS A 34 8.60 0.92 -11.02
CA CYS A 34 8.92 1.52 -9.73
C CYS A 34 8.17 2.84 -9.46
N ASN A 35 7.19 2.79 -8.57
CA ASN A 35 6.75 4.01 -7.90
C ASN A 35 7.84 4.42 -6.92
N PHE A 36 8.78 5.27 -7.37
CA PHE A 36 10.03 5.50 -6.63
C PHE A 36 9.89 6.60 -5.57
N THR A 37 8.95 7.53 -5.71
CA THR A 37 8.60 8.52 -4.66
C THR A 37 7.22 9.13 -4.92
N ASN A 38 6.80 9.98 -3.97
CA ASN A 38 5.60 10.79 -4.08
C ASN A 38 5.93 12.21 -3.63
N ILE A 39 5.63 13.22 -4.48
CA ILE A 39 5.90 14.64 -4.19
C ILE A 39 5.11 15.16 -2.99
N GLY A 40 3.96 14.56 -2.68
CA GLY A 40 3.13 14.88 -1.52
C GLY A 40 3.56 14.18 -0.22
N THR A 41 4.75 13.56 -0.17
CA THR A 41 5.25 12.92 1.05
C THR A 41 5.48 13.94 2.15
N ALA A 42 4.81 13.75 3.29
CA ALA A 42 4.88 14.61 4.44
C ALA A 42 4.74 13.78 5.74
N PRO A 43 5.18 14.29 6.91
CA PRO A 43 5.15 13.52 8.16
C PRO A 43 3.78 13.00 8.58
N ASP A 44 2.69 13.70 8.24
CA ASP A 44 1.31 13.32 8.53
C ASP A 44 0.83 12.09 7.72
N ARG A 45 1.58 11.70 6.68
CA ARG A 45 1.34 10.48 5.90
C ARG A 45 1.92 9.23 6.56
N PHE A 46 2.67 9.38 7.65
CA PHE A 46 3.29 8.27 8.39
C PHE A 46 2.50 8.01 9.67
N LEU A 47 1.72 6.93 9.66
CA LEU A 47 0.88 6.54 10.80
C LEU A 47 1.75 5.96 11.93
N SER A 48 1.76 6.62 13.07
CA SER A 48 2.51 6.20 14.26
C SER A 48 1.87 6.77 15.53
N ALA A 49 2.05 6.09 16.66
CA ALA A 49 1.74 6.65 17.98
C ALA A 49 2.62 7.86 18.31
N ASN A 50 3.81 7.95 17.68
CA ASN A 50 4.69 9.10 17.72
C ASN A 50 4.63 9.87 16.38
N PRO A 51 3.75 10.88 16.23
CA PRO A 51 3.56 11.60 14.96
C PRO A 51 4.78 12.44 14.56
N HIS A 52 5.78 12.58 15.46
CA HIS A 52 6.99 13.36 15.21
C HIS A 52 8.16 12.53 14.70
N PHE A 53 8.07 11.19 14.78
CA PHE A 53 9.19 10.30 14.47
C PHE A 53 9.77 10.52 13.07
N ALA A 54 8.91 10.67 12.04
CA ALA A 54 9.35 10.82 10.66
C ALA A 54 9.87 12.23 10.31
N ARG A 55 9.58 13.26 11.11
CA ARG A 55 9.85 14.67 10.76
C ARG A 55 11.31 14.95 10.45
N SER A 56 12.21 14.51 11.32
CA SER A 56 13.66 14.79 11.15
C SER A 56 14.23 14.07 9.92
N ALA A 57 13.80 12.83 9.67
CA ALA A 57 14.27 12.07 8.53
C ALA A 57 13.80 12.71 7.21
N LEU A 58 12.51 13.05 7.11
CA LEU A 58 11.91 13.66 5.93
C LEU A 58 12.41 15.09 5.66
N ALA A 59 12.75 15.85 6.71
CA ALA A 59 13.36 17.17 6.54
C ALA A 59 14.82 17.10 6.04
N ARG A 60 15.54 16.00 6.32
CA ARG A 60 16.94 15.82 5.90
C ARG A 60 17.09 15.16 4.54
N TYR A 61 16.10 14.43 4.10
CA TYR A 61 16.07 13.78 2.80
C TYR A 61 14.63 13.77 2.28
N THR A 62 14.37 14.68 1.38
CA THR A 62 13.03 14.95 0.85
C THR A 62 12.75 14.13 -0.42
N PRO A 63 11.50 14.04 -0.88
CA PRO A 63 11.19 13.51 -2.21
C PRO A 63 11.96 14.21 -3.34
N ALA A 64 12.17 15.53 -3.24
CA ALA A 64 12.94 16.30 -4.20
C ALA A 64 14.41 15.89 -4.25
N ASP A 65 15.03 15.56 -3.10
CA ASP A 65 16.41 15.07 -3.06
C ASP A 65 16.54 13.71 -3.77
N PHE A 66 15.54 12.82 -3.61
CA PHE A 66 15.55 11.55 -4.31
C PHE A 66 15.28 11.72 -5.81
N LEU A 67 14.38 12.63 -6.18
CA LEU A 67 14.12 12.98 -7.57
C LEU A 67 15.38 13.53 -8.25
N ALA A 68 16.07 14.47 -7.60
CA ALA A 68 17.35 15.01 -8.11
C ALA A 68 18.41 13.91 -8.30
N LEU A 69 18.42 12.88 -7.44
CA LEU A 69 19.27 11.71 -7.65
C LEU A 69 18.87 10.92 -8.91
N VAL A 70 17.58 10.67 -9.11
CA VAL A 70 17.06 9.97 -10.29
C VAL A 70 17.41 10.73 -11.58
N GLU A 71 17.24 12.04 -11.59
CA GLU A 71 17.57 12.94 -12.72
C GLU A 71 19.08 12.98 -13.02
N ARG A 72 19.92 13.00 -11.98
CA ARG A 72 21.39 12.95 -12.13
C ARG A 72 21.85 11.69 -12.85
N TYR A 73 21.10 10.60 -12.74
CA TYR A 73 21.37 9.35 -13.47
C TYR A 73 20.67 9.29 -14.83
N GLY A 74 20.04 10.37 -15.29
CA GLY A 74 19.36 10.43 -16.58
C GLY A 74 18.17 9.46 -16.69
N ILE A 75 17.56 9.09 -15.58
CA ILE A 75 16.40 8.19 -15.57
C ILE A 75 15.15 9.00 -15.88
N ALA A 76 14.53 8.74 -17.03
CA ALA A 76 13.29 9.38 -17.43
C ALA A 76 12.12 8.89 -16.53
N TRP A 77 11.22 9.82 -16.19
CA TRP A 77 10.12 9.59 -15.28
C TRP A 77 8.90 10.43 -15.63
N HIS A 78 7.73 10.04 -15.09
CA HIS A 78 6.49 10.80 -15.17
C HIS A 78 5.74 10.77 -13.85
N GLU A 79 4.92 11.79 -13.62
CA GLU A 79 3.87 11.77 -12.59
C GLU A 79 2.64 11.06 -13.15
N LYS A 80 2.15 10.05 -12.41
CA LYS A 80 0.97 9.29 -12.81
C LYS A 80 -0.30 9.93 -12.26
N THR A 81 -0.51 9.84 -10.96
CA THR A 81 -1.66 10.43 -10.25
C THR A 81 -1.25 10.76 -8.82
N LEU A 82 -1.85 11.81 -8.25
CA LEU A 82 -1.70 12.17 -6.83
C LEU A 82 -0.22 12.28 -6.37
N GLY A 83 0.63 12.81 -7.23
CA GLY A 83 2.05 13.02 -6.92
C GLY A 83 2.93 11.78 -6.98
N GLN A 84 2.44 10.64 -7.45
CA GLN A 84 3.21 9.40 -7.59
C GLN A 84 4.15 9.47 -8.79
N LEU A 85 5.46 9.27 -8.58
CA LEU A 85 6.46 9.31 -9.63
C LEU A 85 6.93 7.91 -10.02
N PHE A 86 6.92 7.63 -11.32
CA PHE A 86 7.29 6.35 -11.92
C PHE A 86 8.39 6.51 -12.96
N CYS A 87 9.26 5.51 -13.09
CA CYS A 87 10.17 5.44 -14.21
C CYS A 87 9.41 5.17 -15.52
N ASP A 88 9.79 5.85 -16.60
CA ASP A 88 9.24 5.58 -17.94
C ASP A 88 9.67 4.21 -18.45
N GLY A 89 10.91 3.83 -18.19
CA GLY A 89 11.50 2.57 -18.61
C GLY A 89 11.21 1.43 -17.60
N SER A 90 12.15 1.16 -16.73
CA SER A 90 12.12 -0.01 -15.85
C SER A 90 12.63 0.29 -14.44
N ALA A 91 12.04 -0.37 -13.44
CA ALA A 91 12.52 -0.41 -12.06
C ALA A 91 14.00 -0.84 -11.93
N ARG A 92 14.54 -1.54 -12.94
CA ARG A 92 15.96 -1.92 -12.98
C ARG A 92 16.89 -0.71 -12.97
N GLN A 93 16.47 0.42 -13.55
CA GLN A 93 17.25 1.66 -13.57
C GLN A 93 17.46 2.20 -12.15
N ILE A 94 16.43 2.19 -11.31
CA ILE A 94 16.54 2.57 -9.90
C ILE A 94 17.45 1.62 -9.13
N VAL A 95 17.35 0.31 -9.36
CA VAL A 95 18.26 -0.65 -8.72
C VAL A 95 19.70 -0.44 -9.15
N ALA A 96 19.95 -0.25 -10.45
CA ALA A 96 21.30 0.03 -10.97
C ALA A 96 21.88 1.31 -10.37
N MET A 97 21.12 2.40 -10.33
CA MET A 97 21.50 3.66 -9.70
C MET A 97 21.91 3.47 -8.24
N LEU A 98 21.11 2.74 -7.45
CA LEU A 98 21.40 2.51 -6.04
C LEU A 98 22.65 1.66 -5.83
N LEU A 99 22.89 0.68 -6.68
CA LEU A 99 24.09 -0.14 -6.66
C LEU A 99 25.34 0.66 -7.05
N GLU A 100 25.23 1.54 -8.06
CA GLU A 100 26.31 2.45 -8.45
C GLU A 100 26.67 3.42 -7.33
N GLU A 101 25.67 4.00 -6.63
CA GLU A 101 25.92 4.83 -5.45
C GLU A 101 26.63 4.05 -4.32
N CYS A 102 26.33 2.76 -4.17
CA CYS A 102 27.07 1.89 -3.26
C CYS A 102 28.51 1.65 -3.72
N ALA A 103 28.71 1.38 -5.02
CA ALA A 103 30.03 1.15 -5.60
C ALA A 103 30.95 2.37 -5.43
N ARG A 104 30.42 3.59 -5.63
CA ARG A 104 31.14 4.85 -5.38
C ARG A 104 31.59 5.00 -3.93
N GLY A 105 30.83 4.40 -2.98
CA GLY A 105 31.18 4.38 -1.57
C GLY A 105 32.05 3.18 -1.15
N GLY A 106 32.47 2.34 -2.07
CA GLY A 106 33.25 1.12 -1.76
C GLY A 106 32.50 0.13 -0.87
N VAL A 107 31.19 0.00 -1.06
CA VAL A 107 30.33 -0.89 -0.27
C VAL A 107 30.46 -2.33 -0.77
N ASP A 108 30.77 -3.24 0.15
CA ASP A 108 30.77 -4.67 -0.12
C ASP A 108 29.39 -5.31 0.04
N PHE A 109 29.12 -6.38 -0.72
CA PHE A 109 27.84 -7.11 -0.68
C PHE A 109 28.08 -8.60 -0.42
N ALA A 110 27.35 -9.15 0.57
CA ALA A 110 27.21 -10.57 0.84
C ALA A 110 25.77 -11.00 0.55
N LEU A 111 25.46 -11.21 -0.74
CA LEU A 111 24.15 -11.66 -1.20
C LEU A 111 24.03 -13.20 -1.14
N GLY A 112 22.79 -13.71 -1.06
CA GLY A 112 22.52 -15.15 -0.87
C GLY A 112 23.01 -15.68 0.48
N ARG A 113 23.19 -14.81 1.46
CA ARG A 113 23.75 -15.16 2.77
C ARG A 113 22.70 -14.89 3.86
N PRO A 114 22.09 -15.92 4.42
CA PRO A 114 21.20 -15.75 5.57
C PRO A 114 21.99 -15.24 6.79
N VAL A 115 21.36 -14.33 7.52
CA VAL A 115 21.88 -13.87 8.81
C VAL A 115 21.39 -14.84 9.89
N GLY A 116 22.33 -15.38 10.65
CA GLY A 116 22.08 -16.22 11.80
C GLY A 116 22.05 -15.40 13.10
N ARG A 117 22.86 -15.82 14.07
CA ARG A 117 22.93 -15.19 15.38
C ARG A 117 23.56 -13.80 15.31
N VAL A 118 22.96 -12.85 16.02
CA VAL A 118 23.48 -11.49 16.22
C VAL A 118 23.71 -11.28 17.70
N GLU A 119 24.93 -10.91 18.05
CA GLU A 119 25.34 -10.62 19.42
C GLU A 119 25.91 -9.21 19.49
N HIS A 120 25.88 -8.60 20.67
CA HIS A 120 26.54 -7.34 20.98
C HIS A 120 27.41 -7.49 22.22
N GLY A 121 28.64 -7.04 22.13
CA GLY A 121 29.63 -7.08 23.22
C GLY A 121 30.45 -5.79 23.29
N ALA A 122 31.54 -5.81 24.03
CA ALA A 122 32.42 -4.66 24.22
C ALA A 122 32.98 -4.09 22.91
N ASP A 123 33.22 -4.96 21.91
CA ASP A 123 33.82 -4.59 20.61
C ASP A 123 32.77 -4.26 19.53
N GLY A 124 31.47 -4.25 19.88
CA GLY A 124 30.35 -3.99 18.97
C GLY A 124 29.56 -5.24 18.65
N PHE A 125 28.98 -5.27 17.43
CA PHE A 125 28.12 -6.35 16.95
C PHE A 125 28.94 -7.48 16.33
N ARG A 126 28.52 -8.72 16.61
CA ARG A 126 29.01 -9.94 15.99
C ARG A 126 27.83 -10.61 15.29
N VAL A 127 27.92 -10.74 13.98
CA VAL A 127 26.87 -11.26 13.11
C VAL A 127 27.34 -12.55 12.46
N ALA A 128 26.67 -13.67 12.70
CA ALA A 128 26.92 -14.92 12.00
C ALA A 128 26.25 -14.87 10.61
N ILE A 129 27.03 -15.16 9.56
CA ILE A 129 26.56 -15.20 8.18
C ILE A 129 26.62 -16.65 7.71
N GLY A 130 25.46 -17.21 7.38
CA GLY A 130 25.33 -18.61 6.97
C GLY A 130 25.55 -18.83 5.48
N GLY A 131 25.55 -20.12 5.08
CA GLY A 131 25.74 -20.59 3.69
C GLY A 131 26.79 -21.68 3.56
N GLY A 132 27.04 -22.44 4.66
CA GLY A 132 27.96 -23.59 4.73
C GLY A 132 28.70 -23.64 6.05
N ARG A 133 29.58 -22.74 6.33
CA ARG A 133 30.14 -22.49 7.67
C ARG A 133 29.79 -21.08 8.07
N ASP A 134 29.20 -20.91 9.24
CA ASP A 134 28.89 -19.59 9.79
C ASP A 134 30.19 -18.81 10.01
N VAL A 135 30.46 -17.83 9.17
CA VAL A 135 31.61 -16.93 9.32
C VAL A 135 31.12 -15.70 10.08
N PRO A 136 31.62 -15.43 11.29
CA PRO A 136 31.24 -14.25 12.04
C PRO A 136 31.86 -12.99 11.41
N VAL A 137 31.04 -11.95 11.25
CA VAL A 137 31.47 -10.60 10.89
C VAL A 137 31.30 -9.69 12.09
N THR A 138 32.29 -8.86 12.37
CA THR A 138 32.24 -7.87 13.44
C THR A 138 32.10 -6.46 12.90
N ALA A 139 31.28 -5.65 13.56
CA ALA A 139 31.08 -4.24 13.20
C ALA A 139 30.75 -3.40 14.43
N ARG A 140 31.25 -2.16 14.48
CA ARG A 140 30.91 -1.23 15.58
C ARG A 140 29.44 -0.81 15.57
N ALA A 141 28.80 -0.82 14.42
CA ALA A 141 27.39 -0.44 14.24
C ALA A 141 26.70 -1.43 13.32
N LEU A 142 25.44 -1.73 13.61
CA LEU A 142 24.56 -2.56 12.81
C LEU A 142 23.32 -1.77 12.42
N VAL A 143 23.00 -1.77 11.13
CA VAL A 143 21.75 -1.22 10.62
C VAL A 143 20.83 -2.37 10.20
N VAL A 144 19.69 -2.48 10.85
CA VAL A 144 18.66 -3.48 10.52
C VAL A 144 17.69 -2.84 9.54
N ALA A 145 17.72 -3.29 8.29
CA ALA A 145 16.93 -2.73 7.18
C ALA A 145 16.16 -3.83 6.43
N THR A 146 15.76 -4.90 7.13
CA THR A 146 15.15 -6.10 6.53
C THR A 146 13.67 -5.93 6.19
N GLY A 147 13.05 -4.83 6.61
CA GLY A 147 11.62 -4.59 6.44
C GLY A 147 10.76 -5.50 7.34
N GLY A 148 9.47 -5.54 7.05
CA GLY A 148 8.49 -6.40 7.71
C GLY A 148 8.07 -7.59 6.85
N PRO A 149 7.13 -8.44 7.34
CA PRO A 149 6.76 -9.71 6.71
C PRO A 149 5.84 -9.59 5.49
N SER A 150 5.61 -8.40 4.95
CA SER A 150 4.77 -8.21 3.77
C SER A 150 5.37 -8.89 2.53
N ILE A 151 4.54 -9.68 1.84
CA ILE A 151 4.88 -10.51 0.68
C ILE A 151 5.96 -11.56 1.03
N PRO A 152 5.65 -12.55 1.92
CA PRO A 152 6.62 -13.57 2.37
C PRO A 152 7.26 -14.36 1.22
N LYS A 153 6.54 -14.55 0.11
CA LYS A 153 7.07 -15.22 -1.10
C LYS A 153 8.33 -14.54 -1.69
N MET A 154 8.58 -13.29 -1.32
CA MET A 154 9.77 -12.55 -1.73
C MET A 154 10.93 -12.64 -0.73
N GLY A 155 10.78 -13.45 0.32
CA GLY A 155 11.76 -13.62 1.37
C GLY A 155 11.55 -12.68 2.57
N ALA A 156 10.44 -11.93 2.63
CA ALA A 156 10.12 -11.07 3.77
C ALA A 156 9.84 -11.92 5.02
N THR A 157 10.45 -11.57 6.16
CA THR A 157 10.34 -12.28 7.43
C THR A 157 10.12 -11.32 8.60
N GLY A 158 9.89 -11.87 9.80
CA GLY A 158 9.85 -11.11 11.05
C GLY A 158 11.22 -10.89 11.72
N PHE A 159 12.32 -11.23 11.07
CA PHE A 159 13.67 -11.21 11.64
C PHE A 159 14.02 -9.93 12.40
N ALA A 160 13.68 -8.75 11.84
CA ALA A 160 13.94 -7.47 12.50
C ALA A 160 13.21 -7.34 13.85
N TYR A 161 12.02 -7.91 13.95
CA TYR A 161 11.23 -7.84 15.19
C TYR A 161 11.75 -8.79 16.26
N ASP A 162 12.20 -9.99 15.87
CA ASP A 162 12.81 -10.94 16.79
C ASP A 162 14.13 -10.39 17.32
N LEU A 163 14.93 -9.78 16.44
CA LEU A 163 16.15 -9.11 16.83
C LEU A 163 15.89 -7.92 17.77
N ALA A 164 14.87 -7.11 17.48
CA ALA A 164 14.48 -6.00 18.34
C ALA A 164 14.07 -6.48 19.74
N ARG A 165 13.29 -7.57 19.85
CA ARG A 165 12.92 -8.19 21.12
C ARG A 165 14.15 -8.75 21.87
N GLN A 166 15.08 -9.38 21.15
CA GLN A 166 16.35 -9.86 21.72
C GLN A 166 17.14 -8.74 22.41
N PHE A 167 17.10 -7.53 21.84
CA PHE A 167 17.75 -6.34 22.42
C PHE A 167 16.83 -5.52 23.34
N GLY A 168 15.72 -6.11 23.82
CA GLY A 168 14.84 -5.48 24.80
C GLY A 168 13.98 -4.34 24.24
N MET A 169 13.92 -4.15 22.93
CA MET A 169 13.09 -3.12 22.33
C MET A 169 11.62 -3.57 22.25
N LYS A 170 10.70 -2.64 22.52
CA LYS A 170 9.27 -2.88 22.38
C LYS A 170 8.91 -3.00 20.90
N VAL A 171 8.13 -4.01 20.57
CA VAL A 171 7.59 -4.22 19.22
C VAL A 171 6.07 -4.07 19.29
N VAL A 172 5.53 -3.13 18.52
CA VAL A 172 4.09 -3.00 18.28
C VAL A 172 3.68 -4.12 17.33
N GLU A 173 2.58 -4.81 17.64
CA GLU A 173 2.14 -5.99 16.89
C GLU A 173 2.04 -5.73 15.38
N PRO A 174 2.80 -6.45 14.55
CA PRO A 174 2.78 -6.27 13.11
C PRO A 174 1.46 -6.72 12.50
N ARG A 175 0.91 -5.91 11.61
CA ARG A 175 -0.33 -6.19 10.87
C ARG A 175 -0.16 -5.88 9.39
N PRO A 176 -0.86 -6.62 8.50
CA PRO A 176 -0.87 -6.29 7.08
C PRO A 176 -1.59 -4.96 6.84
N ALA A 177 -1.06 -4.14 5.93
CA ALA A 177 -1.67 -2.90 5.47
C ALA A 177 -1.43 -2.69 3.97
N LEU A 178 -2.15 -1.74 3.37
CA LEU A 178 -2.30 -1.64 1.93
C LEU A 178 -2.62 -3.03 1.36
N VAL A 179 -3.70 -3.62 1.86
CA VAL A 179 -4.06 -5.02 1.66
C VAL A 179 -5.52 -5.14 1.23
N PRO A 180 -5.86 -6.04 0.27
CA PRO A 180 -7.25 -6.31 -0.08
C PRO A 180 -8.03 -6.81 1.13
N LEU A 181 -9.29 -6.39 1.25
CA LEU A 181 -10.23 -6.81 2.29
C LEU A 181 -11.13 -7.92 1.76
N THR A 182 -11.39 -8.94 2.60
CA THR A 182 -12.20 -10.08 2.22
C THR A 182 -13.66 -9.90 2.67
N LEU A 183 -14.58 -10.39 1.85
CA LEU A 183 -16.02 -10.46 2.15
C LEU A 183 -16.43 -11.92 2.39
N GLY A 184 -17.55 -12.12 3.07
CA GLY A 184 -18.11 -13.45 3.32
C GLY A 184 -18.28 -14.28 2.06
N GLY A 185 -18.36 -15.62 2.20
CA GLY A 185 -18.49 -16.54 1.07
C GLY A 185 -19.70 -16.27 0.18
N ASP A 186 -20.81 -15.91 0.82
CA ASP A 186 -22.12 -15.68 0.20
C ASP A 186 -22.36 -14.21 -0.18
N ASP A 187 -21.35 -13.34 -0.03
CA ASP A 187 -21.53 -11.93 -0.36
C ASP A 187 -21.68 -11.76 -1.89
N PRO A 188 -22.83 -11.15 -2.33
CA PRO A 188 -23.14 -11.05 -3.75
C PRO A 188 -22.16 -10.20 -4.54
N PHE A 189 -21.44 -9.29 -3.90
CA PHE A 189 -20.43 -8.46 -4.56
C PHE A 189 -19.22 -9.26 -5.05
N ARG A 190 -19.00 -10.49 -4.56
CA ARG A 190 -17.93 -11.36 -5.07
C ARG A 190 -18.18 -11.80 -6.53
N ALA A 191 -19.45 -11.86 -6.96
CA ALA A 191 -19.81 -12.12 -8.34
C ALA A 191 -19.39 -11.01 -9.30
N LEU A 192 -19.10 -9.80 -8.78
CA LEU A 192 -18.64 -8.66 -9.56
C LEU A 192 -17.12 -8.63 -9.79
N ALA A 193 -16.41 -9.74 -9.54
CA ALA A 193 -14.97 -9.81 -9.75
C ALA A 193 -14.54 -9.26 -11.12
N GLY A 194 -13.52 -8.39 -11.09
CA GLY A 194 -13.00 -7.66 -12.25
C GLY A 194 -13.65 -6.30 -12.51
N VAL A 195 -14.75 -5.96 -11.83
CA VAL A 195 -15.37 -4.63 -11.94
C VAL A 195 -14.58 -3.63 -11.10
N ALA A 196 -14.21 -2.51 -11.72
CA ALA A 196 -13.58 -1.37 -11.05
C ALA A 196 -14.44 -0.12 -11.20
N THR A 197 -14.49 0.74 -10.18
CA THR A 197 -15.25 1.99 -10.21
C THR A 197 -14.58 3.02 -9.30
N PRO A 198 -14.60 4.33 -9.67
CA PRO A 198 -14.20 5.41 -8.77
C PRO A 198 -15.14 5.47 -7.56
N VAL A 199 -14.58 5.62 -6.37
CA VAL A 199 -15.36 5.69 -5.12
C VAL A 199 -14.71 6.66 -4.13
N VAL A 200 -15.45 6.97 -3.04
CA VAL A 200 -14.85 7.46 -1.81
C VAL A 200 -15.02 6.38 -0.73
N ALA A 201 -13.93 5.73 -0.36
CA ALA A 201 -13.94 4.71 0.71
C ALA A 201 -13.52 5.33 2.04
N ARG A 202 -14.23 4.99 3.14
CA ARG A 202 -14.00 5.53 4.49
C ARG A 202 -13.85 4.42 5.53
N ALA A 203 -12.87 4.61 6.43
CA ALA A 203 -12.78 3.88 7.70
C ALA A 203 -12.64 4.90 8.84
N GLY A 204 -13.62 4.94 9.74
CA GLY A 204 -13.72 5.98 10.75
C GLY A 204 -13.79 7.39 10.12
N LYS A 205 -12.83 8.25 10.48
CA LYS A 205 -12.75 9.64 9.99
C LYS A 205 -11.94 9.79 8.70
N THR A 206 -11.21 8.76 8.29
CA THR A 206 -10.29 8.84 7.13
C THR A 206 -10.99 8.35 5.88
N ALA A 207 -10.83 9.09 4.79
CA ALA A 207 -11.43 8.79 3.51
C ALA A 207 -10.40 8.90 2.38
N PHE A 208 -10.56 8.06 1.35
CA PHE A 208 -9.76 8.06 0.14
C PHE A 208 -10.65 8.02 -1.08
N ARG A 209 -10.43 8.96 -2.00
CA ARG A 209 -11.11 9.01 -3.30
C ARG A 209 -10.19 8.43 -4.36
N GLU A 210 -10.47 7.21 -4.78
CA GLU A 210 -9.70 6.45 -5.75
C GLU A 210 -10.56 5.32 -6.34
N ALA A 211 -10.00 4.52 -7.25
CA ALA A 211 -10.67 3.34 -7.77
C ALA A 211 -10.77 2.23 -6.71
N MET A 212 -11.94 1.61 -6.61
CA MET A 212 -12.18 0.33 -5.94
C MET A 212 -12.30 -0.77 -6.99
N LEU A 213 -11.81 -1.95 -6.67
CA LEU A 213 -11.89 -3.15 -7.49
C LEU A 213 -12.60 -4.26 -6.73
N PHE A 214 -13.64 -4.83 -7.29
CA PHE A 214 -14.23 -6.07 -6.80
C PHE A 214 -13.39 -7.26 -7.24
N THR A 215 -13.14 -8.20 -6.32
CA THR A 215 -12.39 -9.43 -6.57
C THR A 215 -13.24 -10.64 -6.17
N HIS A 216 -12.84 -11.82 -6.61
CA HIS A 216 -13.48 -13.08 -6.19
C HIS A 216 -13.40 -13.36 -4.67
N ARG A 217 -12.60 -12.60 -3.92
CA ARG A 217 -12.44 -12.70 -2.46
C ARG A 217 -13.04 -11.53 -1.70
N GLY A 218 -13.33 -10.42 -2.37
CA GLY A 218 -13.85 -9.21 -1.74
C GLY A 218 -13.42 -7.95 -2.47
N LEU A 219 -12.81 -7.02 -1.77
CA LEU A 219 -12.54 -5.66 -2.23
C LEU A 219 -11.03 -5.37 -2.30
N SER A 220 -10.61 -4.69 -3.36
CA SER A 220 -9.24 -4.26 -3.61
C SER A 220 -9.25 -2.90 -4.34
N GLY A 221 -8.17 -2.54 -4.98
CA GLY A 221 -7.98 -1.25 -5.65
C GLY A 221 -7.46 -0.17 -4.71
N PRO A 222 -6.94 0.94 -5.26
CA PRO A 222 -6.23 1.96 -4.47
C PRO A 222 -7.01 2.51 -3.28
N ALA A 223 -8.32 2.76 -3.43
CA ALA A 223 -9.17 3.24 -2.34
C ALA A 223 -9.22 2.25 -1.17
N ILE A 224 -9.38 0.96 -1.48
CA ILE A 224 -9.49 -0.09 -0.46
C ILE A 224 -8.13 -0.38 0.17
N LEU A 225 -7.05 -0.42 -0.62
CA LEU A 225 -5.72 -0.62 -0.08
C LEU A 225 -5.36 0.48 0.93
N GLN A 226 -5.62 1.74 0.60
CA GLN A 226 -5.35 2.86 1.50
C GLN A 226 -6.21 2.79 2.77
N VAL A 227 -7.53 2.60 2.62
CA VAL A 227 -8.45 2.54 3.77
C VAL A 227 -8.18 1.34 4.69
N SER A 228 -7.63 0.24 4.16
CA SER A 228 -7.28 -0.95 4.94
C SER A 228 -6.26 -0.68 6.05
N SER A 229 -5.44 0.36 5.89
CA SER A 229 -4.47 0.79 6.91
C SER A 229 -5.15 1.36 8.16
N TYR A 230 -6.38 1.86 8.03
CA TYR A 230 -7.18 2.45 9.10
C TYR A 230 -8.27 1.51 9.61
N TRP A 231 -8.63 0.51 8.81
CA TRP A 231 -9.67 -0.47 9.14
C TRP A 231 -9.22 -1.39 10.30
N ARG A 232 -10.19 -1.77 11.15
CA ARG A 232 -10.03 -2.77 12.21
C ARG A 232 -10.97 -3.93 11.93
N HIS A 233 -10.54 -5.13 12.29
CA HIS A 233 -11.39 -6.32 12.16
C HIS A 233 -12.73 -6.12 12.90
N GLY A 234 -13.84 -6.37 12.22
CA GLY A 234 -15.19 -6.15 12.72
C GLY A 234 -15.80 -4.78 12.40
N ASP A 235 -14.95 -3.78 12.05
CA ASP A 235 -15.48 -2.47 11.66
C ASP A 235 -16.02 -2.49 10.22
N PRO A 236 -17.05 -1.70 9.91
CA PRO A 236 -17.46 -1.47 8.54
C PRO A 236 -16.50 -0.50 7.82
N ILE A 237 -16.44 -0.63 6.52
CA ILE A 237 -16.02 0.45 5.62
C ILE A 237 -17.26 1.03 4.93
N ILE A 238 -17.31 2.34 4.81
CA ILE A 238 -18.40 3.05 4.13
C ILE A 238 -17.88 3.54 2.79
N VAL A 239 -18.61 3.20 1.74
CA VAL A 239 -18.19 3.51 0.37
C VAL A 239 -19.27 4.32 -0.34
N ASP A 240 -18.91 5.51 -0.74
CA ASP A 240 -19.69 6.28 -1.71
C ASP A 240 -19.36 5.73 -3.09
N LEU A 241 -20.35 5.04 -3.69
CA LEU A 241 -20.23 4.39 -4.99
C LEU A 241 -20.46 5.36 -6.16
N VAL A 242 -20.99 6.55 -5.88
CA VAL A 242 -21.36 7.57 -6.88
C VAL A 242 -20.84 8.97 -6.50
N PRO A 243 -19.53 9.12 -6.20
CA PRO A 243 -18.97 10.33 -5.59
C PRO A 243 -19.08 11.60 -6.47
N ASP A 244 -19.47 11.45 -7.72
CA ASP A 244 -19.68 12.53 -8.68
C ASP A 244 -21.17 12.92 -8.81
N ARG A 245 -22.05 12.28 -8.03
CA ARG A 245 -23.49 12.57 -8.00
C ARG A 245 -23.86 13.33 -6.73
N GLY A 246 -24.59 14.43 -6.91
CA GLY A 246 -25.16 15.18 -5.81
C GLY A 246 -26.35 14.48 -5.16
N GLU A 247 -26.73 14.91 -3.96
CA GLU A 247 -27.97 14.48 -3.33
C GLU A 247 -29.18 14.83 -4.24
N GLY A 248 -30.13 13.91 -4.36
CA GLY A 248 -31.34 14.15 -5.16
C GLY A 248 -31.23 13.78 -6.64
N TRP A 249 -30.11 13.30 -7.12
CA TRP A 249 -29.86 13.07 -8.55
C TRP A 249 -30.82 12.08 -9.23
N LEU A 250 -31.31 11.05 -8.53
CA LEU A 250 -32.32 10.14 -9.08
C LEU A 250 -33.70 10.82 -9.16
N ARG A 251 -34.03 11.59 -8.12
CA ARG A 251 -35.28 12.35 -8.09
C ARG A 251 -35.30 13.49 -9.12
N GLU A 252 -34.15 14.11 -9.34
CA GLU A 252 -34.00 15.12 -10.42
C GLU A 252 -34.15 14.45 -11.79
N ALA A 253 -33.53 13.30 -12.01
CA ALA A 253 -33.67 12.54 -13.23
C ALA A 253 -35.12 12.10 -13.47
N LYS A 254 -35.87 11.72 -12.42
CA LYS A 254 -37.30 11.41 -12.52
C LYS A 254 -38.11 12.61 -12.98
N ARG A 255 -37.83 13.82 -12.48
CA ARG A 255 -38.52 15.06 -12.92
C ARG A 255 -38.16 15.40 -14.37
N ALA A 256 -36.91 15.25 -14.78
CA ALA A 256 -36.43 15.58 -16.09
C ALA A 256 -36.88 14.56 -17.18
N THR A 257 -36.81 13.27 -16.84
CA THR A 257 -37.05 12.15 -17.76
C THR A 257 -37.83 11.02 -17.09
N PRO A 258 -39.14 11.22 -16.79
CA PRO A 258 -39.93 10.28 -15.98
C PRO A 258 -40.06 8.87 -16.60
N ARG A 259 -40.04 8.77 -17.94
CA ARG A 259 -40.10 7.48 -18.63
C ARG A 259 -38.76 6.76 -18.77
N ALA A 260 -37.66 7.37 -18.32
CA ALA A 260 -36.35 6.72 -18.38
C ALA A 260 -36.32 5.52 -17.46
N GLY A 261 -35.71 4.42 -17.91
CA GLY A 261 -35.48 3.24 -17.10
C GLY A 261 -34.40 3.51 -16.04
N VAL A 262 -34.68 3.19 -14.79
CA VAL A 262 -33.74 3.42 -13.67
C VAL A 262 -32.41 2.66 -13.85
N GLY A 263 -32.44 1.44 -14.40
CA GLY A 263 -31.20 0.68 -14.70
C GLY A 263 -30.27 1.38 -15.68
N LYS A 264 -30.84 2.04 -16.74
CA LYS A 264 -30.06 2.83 -17.69
C LYS A 264 -29.42 4.05 -17.03
N LEU A 265 -30.15 4.69 -16.11
CA LEU A 265 -29.63 5.83 -15.36
C LEU A 265 -28.46 5.41 -14.44
N LEU A 266 -28.59 4.29 -13.72
CA LEU A 266 -27.53 3.74 -12.88
C LEU A 266 -26.31 3.33 -13.72
N ALA A 267 -26.51 2.71 -14.88
CA ALA A 267 -25.42 2.34 -15.80
C ALA A 267 -24.70 3.56 -16.42
N GLY A 268 -25.34 4.73 -16.45
CA GLY A 268 -24.70 6.00 -16.79
C GLY A 268 -23.80 6.58 -15.69
N ALA A 269 -23.86 6.04 -14.47
CA ALA A 269 -23.05 6.46 -13.32
C ALA A 269 -22.07 5.38 -12.85
N LEU A 270 -22.35 4.11 -13.14
CA LEU A 270 -21.63 2.93 -12.62
C LEU A 270 -21.35 1.94 -13.78
N PRO A 271 -20.33 1.09 -13.64
CA PRO A 271 -20.16 -0.04 -14.55
C PRO A 271 -21.42 -0.92 -14.61
N GLN A 272 -21.81 -1.36 -15.80
CA GLN A 272 -23.08 -2.04 -16.05
C GLN A 272 -23.40 -3.16 -15.05
N ARG A 273 -22.43 -4.09 -14.84
CA ARG A 273 -22.63 -5.21 -13.91
C ARG A 273 -22.89 -4.76 -12.47
N LEU A 274 -22.23 -3.69 -12.03
CA LEU A 274 -22.46 -3.11 -10.70
C LEU A 274 -23.82 -2.41 -10.63
N ALA A 275 -24.20 -1.66 -11.67
CA ALA A 275 -25.49 -0.99 -11.77
C ALA A 275 -26.65 -2.00 -11.70
N ASP A 276 -26.54 -3.12 -12.42
CA ASP A 276 -27.56 -4.18 -12.43
C ASP A 276 -27.70 -4.85 -11.06
N ALA A 277 -26.58 -5.20 -10.43
CA ALA A 277 -26.58 -5.79 -9.07
C ALA A 277 -27.19 -4.84 -8.02
N LEU A 278 -26.82 -3.57 -8.05
CA LEU A 278 -27.35 -2.57 -7.12
C LEU A 278 -28.83 -2.26 -7.39
N ALA A 279 -29.24 -2.22 -8.67
CA ALA A 279 -30.67 -2.07 -9.00
C ALA A 279 -31.50 -3.22 -8.42
N GLU A 280 -31.00 -4.44 -8.52
CA GLU A 280 -31.67 -5.62 -7.95
C GLU A 280 -31.73 -5.56 -6.41
N MET A 281 -30.59 -5.31 -5.74
CA MET A 281 -30.51 -5.22 -4.29
C MET A 281 -31.38 -4.12 -3.71
N LEU A 282 -31.53 -2.98 -4.39
CA LEU A 282 -32.35 -1.85 -3.98
C LEU A 282 -33.80 -1.97 -4.47
N GLY A 283 -34.13 -3.02 -5.23
CA GLY A 283 -35.45 -3.23 -5.78
C GLY A 283 -35.89 -2.14 -6.78
N LEU A 284 -34.93 -1.55 -7.50
CA LEU A 284 -35.17 -0.51 -8.50
C LEU A 284 -35.43 -1.15 -9.86
N ARG A 285 -36.67 -1.10 -10.33
CA ARG A 285 -37.07 -1.71 -11.62
C ARG A 285 -38.00 -0.82 -12.40
N GLY A 286 -37.92 -0.86 -13.70
CA GLY A 286 -38.81 -0.14 -14.63
C GLY A 286 -38.48 1.34 -14.78
N GLU A 287 -39.49 2.11 -15.09
CA GLU A 287 -39.38 3.56 -15.32
C GLU A 287 -39.37 4.35 -14.02
N LEU A 288 -38.63 5.46 -14.01
CA LEU A 288 -38.51 6.36 -12.85
C LEU A 288 -39.88 6.87 -12.38
N ALA A 289 -40.80 7.13 -13.28
CA ALA A 289 -42.16 7.59 -12.98
C ALA A 289 -42.89 6.66 -11.97
N ASN A 290 -42.62 5.36 -12.07
CA ASN A 290 -43.30 4.32 -11.28
C ASN A 290 -42.63 4.09 -9.90
N LEU A 291 -41.52 4.76 -9.61
CA LEU A 291 -40.79 4.64 -8.35
C LEU A 291 -41.15 5.80 -7.40
N PRO A 292 -41.58 5.52 -6.17
CA PRO A 292 -41.84 6.58 -5.18
C PRO A 292 -40.58 7.41 -4.90
N ASP A 293 -40.73 8.71 -4.67
CA ASP A 293 -39.61 9.60 -4.33
C ASP A 293 -38.88 9.18 -3.07
N ALA A 294 -39.58 8.66 -2.07
CA ALA A 294 -38.99 8.11 -0.86
C ALA A 294 -38.06 6.91 -1.17
N LYS A 295 -38.44 6.05 -2.12
CA LYS A 295 -37.62 4.92 -2.54
C LYS A 295 -36.37 5.38 -3.29
N LEU A 296 -36.50 6.37 -4.16
CA LEU A 296 -35.35 6.98 -4.85
C LEU A 296 -34.42 7.68 -3.87
N ALA A 297 -34.93 8.41 -2.89
CA ALA A 297 -34.11 9.03 -1.84
C ALA A 297 -33.35 8.00 -0.99
N ALA A 298 -34.01 6.90 -0.61
CA ALA A 298 -33.34 5.81 0.11
C ALA A 298 -32.22 5.15 -0.72
N ALA A 299 -32.45 4.99 -2.04
CA ALA A 299 -31.45 4.46 -2.95
C ALA A 299 -30.24 5.42 -3.10
N GLU A 300 -30.47 6.72 -3.22
CA GLU A 300 -29.43 7.75 -3.26
C GLU A 300 -28.54 7.67 -2.01
N GLN A 301 -29.16 7.61 -0.83
CA GLN A 301 -28.43 7.47 0.44
C GLN A 301 -27.64 6.19 0.52
N ALA A 302 -28.22 5.05 0.11
CA ALA A 302 -27.52 3.77 0.09
C ALA A 302 -26.31 3.79 -0.86
N LEU A 303 -26.45 4.36 -2.04
CA LEU A 303 -25.37 4.47 -3.02
C LEU A 303 -24.25 5.41 -2.56
N ALA A 304 -24.57 6.51 -1.89
CA ALA A 304 -23.60 7.46 -1.34
C ALA A 304 -22.92 6.97 -0.04
N GLY A 305 -23.45 5.90 0.59
CA GLY A 305 -22.96 5.41 1.86
C GLY A 305 -23.05 3.89 2.01
N TRP A 306 -22.67 3.14 0.97
CA TRP A 306 -22.75 1.67 1.01
C TRP A 306 -21.86 1.08 2.09
N ARG A 307 -22.46 0.28 2.95
CA ARG A 307 -21.77 -0.32 4.08
C ARG A 307 -21.29 -1.72 3.74
N PHE A 308 -19.96 -1.90 3.63
CA PHE A 308 -19.33 -3.21 3.59
C PHE A 308 -18.82 -3.59 4.98
N VAL A 309 -18.94 -4.86 5.35
CA VAL A 309 -18.39 -5.42 6.59
C VAL A 309 -17.40 -6.52 6.22
N PRO A 310 -16.11 -6.15 6.01
CA PRO A 310 -15.11 -7.15 5.69
C PRO A 310 -14.95 -8.16 6.84
N ASN A 311 -14.84 -9.45 6.50
CA ASN A 311 -14.58 -10.52 7.46
C ASN A 311 -13.10 -10.75 7.71
N GLY A 312 -12.22 -10.04 7.01
CA GLY A 312 -10.77 -10.14 7.13
C GLY A 312 -10.04 -9.38 6.03
N SER A 313 -8.79 -9.75 5.83
CA SER A 313 -7.94 -9.28 4.73
C SER A 313 -7.20 -10.45 4.10
N GLU A 314 -6.57 -10.23 2.93
CA GLU A 314 -5.73 -11.25 2.30
C GLU A 314 -4.36 -11.44 3.01
N GLY A 315 -4.18 -10.81 4.16
CA GLY A 315 -3.03 -10.98 5.04
C GLY A 315 -1.71 -10.50 4.43
N PHE A 316 -0.62 -10.87 5.08
CA PHE A 316 0.73 -10.51 4.63
C PHE A 316 1.07 -11.02 3.22
N ALA A 317 0.40 -12.05 2.74
CA ALA A 317 0.63 -12.59 1.41
C ALA A 317 0.36 -11.57 0.29
N LYS A 318 -0.53 -10.60 0.55
CA LYS A 318 -0.96 -9.57 -0.40
C LYS A 318 -0.74 -8.14 0.09
N ALA A 319 -0.32 -7.97 1.35
CA ALA A 319 -0.06 -6.65 1.92
C ALA A 319 1.16 -6.00 1.24
N GLU A 320 1.02 -4.76 0.81
CA GLU A 320 2.16 -4.00 0.26
C GLU A 320 3.11 -3.54 1.37
N VAL A 321 2.57 -3.23 2.55
CA VAL A 321 3.33 -2.76 3.71
C VAL A 321 2.89 -3.46 4.99
N THR A 322 3.71 -3.32 6.04
CA THR A 322 3.43 -3.78 7.39
C THR A 322 3.23 -2.58 8.30
N ILE A 323 2.10 -2.55 9.03
CA ILE A 323 1.88 -1.63 10.16
C ILE A 323 2.45 -2.27 11.42
N GLY A 324 2.91 -1.44 12.36
CA GLY A 324 3.57 -1.91 13.57
C GLY A 324 5.07 -2.08 13.36
N GLY A 325 5.72 -2.84 14.24
CA GLY A 325 7.16 -3.01 14.27
C GLY A 325 7.80 -2.35 15.48
N VAL A 326 9.09 -2.02 15.40
CA VAL A 326 9.81 -1.41 16.53
C VAL A 326 9.12 -0.11 16.94
N SER A 327 8.82 0.01 18.25
CA SER A 327 8.17 1.19 18.81
C SER A 327 9.06 2.43 18.66
N THR A 328 8.47 3.54 18.27
CA THR A 328 9.15 4.81 18.01
C THR A 328 8.86 5.84 19.07
#